data_9919511352d610c622d789407c09aace
#
_entry.id   9919511352d610c622d789407c09aace
#
_cell.length_a   1.000
_cell.length_b   1.000
_cell.length_c   1.000
_cell.angle_alpha   90.00
_cell.angle_beta   90.00
_cell.angle_gamma   90.00
#
_symmetry.space_group_name_H-M   'P 1'
#
loop_
_entity.id
_entity.type
_entity.pdbx_description
1 polymer ?
#
loop_
_entity_poly.entity_id
_entity_poly.type
_entity_poly.pdbx_seq_one_letter_code
_entity_poly.pdbx_strand_id
1 'polypeptide(L)'
;LDQLRLQTDKGLVPVSNFVKREAAPKVDTISRVDSRRVLTVSANMKEGELLSLELPNLKQQLPELGLDPQVNVELKGENKEQDESKAFLQNAFMVALFVMAIILVTQFNSFYQAFLILSAVLFSTTGVFLGLLIFQKPFGIVMSGIGVISLAGIIVNNNIVLIDTYNVLRSKSADAMDAILRTGAQRLRPVLLTTVTTILGLLPMVLEINIDLLGRNIEFGGPSTQWWSQLATAVAGGLAFATLLTLVVTPCLLALAARRHAVSPQAEPEQLTSAA
;
A
#
# COMPACT_ATOMS: atom_id res chain seq x y z
N LEU A 1 28.78 36.85 -34.12
CA LEU A 1 29.07 36.95 -35.57
C LEU A 1 30.03 38.08 -35.87
N ASP A 2 29.97 39.18 -35.16
CA ASP A 2 30.80 40.38 -35.44
C ASP A 2 32.30 40.16 -35.12
N GLN A 3 32.61 39.16 -34.28
CA GLN A 3 33.99 38.75 -33.97
C GLN A 3 34.52 37.60 -34.84
N LEU A 4 33.64 36.93 -35.58
CA LEU A 4 34.00 35.84 -36.46
C LEU A 4 34.55 36.42 -37.78
N ARG A 5 35.79 36.03 -38.16
CA ARG A 5 36.45 36.44 -39.39
C ARG A 5 36.75 35.20 -40.24
N LEU A 6 36.45 35.30 -41.52
CA LEU A 6 36.80 34.29 -42.53
C LEU A 6 38.08 34.68 -43.23
N GLN A 7 39.00 33.73 -43.41
CA GLN A 7 40.18 33.87 -44.18
C GLN A 7 39.82 33.81 -45.69
N THR A 8 40.04 34.84 -46.40
CA THR A 8 39.85 34.89 -47.89
C THR A 8 41.19 35.19 -48.53
N ASP A 9 41.31 34.96 -49.86
CA ASP A 9 42.54 35.24 -50.63
C ASP A 9 42.97 36.71 -50.56
N LYS A 10 42.13 37.61 -50.10
CA LYS A 10 42.39 39.05 -49.94
C LYS A 10 42.53 39.47 -48.48
N GLY A 11 42.58 38.50 -47.52
CA GLY A 11 42.72 38.76 -46.09
C GLY A 11 41.53 38.35 -45.25
N LEU A 12 41.60 38.69 -43.93
CA LEU A 12 40.54 38.35 -42.92
C LEU A 12 39.37 39.32 -43.06
N VAL A 13 38.19 38.78 -43.45
CA VAL A 13 36.97 39.57 -43.63
C VAL A 13 35.96 39.19 -42.55
N PRO A 14 35.32 40.14 -41.86
CA PRO A 14 34.27 39.84 -40.89
C PRO A 14 33.07 39.18 -41.53
N VAL A 15 32.51 38.17 -40.85
CA VAL A 15 31.32 37.44 -41.32
C VAL A 15 30.10 38.36 -41.42
N SER A 16 30.05 39.43 -40.64
CA SER A 16 29.01 40.46 -40.71
C SER A 16 28.85 41.14 -42.08
N ASN A 17 29.88 41.10 -42.93
CA ASN A 17 29.81 41.68 -44.28
C ASN A 17 29.01 40.82 -45.28
N PHE A 18 28.81 39.53 -44.98
CA PHE A 18 28.15 38.55 -45.84
C PHE A 18 26.82 38.08 -45.32
N VAL A 19 26.52 38.31 -44.04
CA VAL A 19 25.34 37.78 -43.35
C VAL A 19 24.52 38.93 -42.80
N LYS A 20 23.28 39.01 -43.28
CA LYS A 20 22.27 39.90 -42.70
C LYS A 20 21.57 39.21 -41.56
N ARG A 21 21.57 39.82 -40.39
CA ARG A 21 20.81 39.31 -39.26
C ARG A 21 19.33 39.69 -39.38
N GLU A 22 18.47 38.75 -39.39
CA GLU A 22 17.02 38.97 -39.24
C GLU A 22 16.56 38.34 -37.92
N ALA A 23 15.87 39.10 -37.11
CA ALA A 23 15.25 38.58 -35.90
C ALA A 23 14.10 37.68 -36.32
N ALA A 24 14.23 36.39 -36.08
CA ALA A 24 13.17 35.44 -36.28
C ALA A 24 12.78 34.84 -34.92
N PRO A 25 11.49 34.55 -34.66
CA PRO A 25 11.10 33.86 -33.46
C PRO A 25 11.78 32.48 -33.43
N LYS A 26 12.37 32.16 -32.30
CA LYS A 26 12.99 30.84 -32.10
C LYS A 26 11.91 29.76 -32.25
N VAL A 27 12.09 28.88 -33.21
CA VAL A 27 11.27 27.69 -33.31
C VAL A 27 11.71 26.77 -32.19
N ASP A 28 10.89 26.72 -31.14
CA ASP A 28 11.14 25.85 -30.00
C ASP A 28 10.83 24.40 -30.35
N THR A 29 11.26 23.47 -29.52
CA THR A 29 11.04 22.04 -29.71
C THR A 29 9.54 21.75 -29.73
N ILE A 30 9.04 21.22 -30.85
CA ILE A 30 7.64 20.83 -30.96
C ILE A 30 7.47 19.45 -30.30
N SER A 31 6.93 19.45 -29.08
CA SER A 31 6.59 18.22 -28.38
C SER A 31 5.24 17.67 -28.87
N ARG A 32 5.17 16.35 -29.03
CA ARG A 32 3.94 15.65 -29.40
C ARG A 32 3.71 14.50 -28.44
N VAL A 33 2.46 14.36 -27.98
CA VAL A 33 1.98 13.23 -27.21
C VAL A 33 0.77 12.66 -27.96
N ASP A 34 0.74 11.37 -28.20
CA ASP A 34 -0.32 10.68 -28.97
C ASP A 34 -0.60 11.35 -30.32
N SER A 35 0.48 11.70 -31.06
CA SER A 35 0.45 12.38 -32.36
C SER A 35 -0.14 13.80 -32.35
N ARG A 36 -0.52 14.35 -31.21
CA ARG A 36 -1.03 15.72 -31.05
C ARG A 36 0.07 16.65 -30.56
N ARG A 37 0.05 17.89 -31.04
CA ARG A 37 0.93 18.94 -30.54
C ARG A 37 0.59 19.25 -29.08
N VAL A 38 1.61 19.31 -28.22
CA VAL A 38 1.46 19.61 -26.80
C VAL A 38 2.33 20.79 -26.43
N LEU A 39 1.73 21.75 -25.70
CA LEU A 39 2.43 22.78 -24.97
C LEU A 39 2.38 22.45 -23.49
N THR A 40 3.54 22.24 -22.87
CA THR A 40 3.61 21.96 -21.44
C THR A 40 3.91 23.25 -20.68
N VAL A 41 3.00 23.62 -19.79
CA VAL A 41 3.20 24.72 -18.83
C VAL A 41 3.47 24.06 -17.47
N SER A 42 4.64 24.28 -16.90
CA SER A 42 5.03 23.72 -15.60
C SER A 42 5.12 24.84 -14.56
N ALA A 43 4.60 24.58 -13.37
CA ALA A 43 4.71 25.44 -12.21
C ALA A 43 5.03 24.61 -10.98
N ASN A 44 5.84 25.15 -10.09
CA ASN A 44 6.15 24.55 -8.80
C ASN A 44 5.36 25.27 -7.71
N MET A 45 4.92 24.51 -6.71
CA MET A 45 4.28 25.09 -5.53
C MET A 45 5.29 25.84 -4.67
N LYS A 46 4.81 26.86 -3.97
CA LYS A 46 5.60 27.57 -2.97
C LYS A 46 5.80 26.67 -1.74
N GLU A 47 6.96 26.79 -1.11
CA GLU A 47 7.23 26.03 0.12
C GLU A 47 6.14 26.25 1.17
N GLY A 48 5.58 25.13 1.67
CA GLY A 48 4.51 25.14 2.68
C GLY A 48 3.08 25.09 2.13
N GLU A 49 2.87 25.20 0.82
CA GLU A 49 1.55 25.06 0.20
C GLU A 49 1.34 23.63 -0.33
N LEU A 50 0.13 23.10 -0.09
CA LEU A 50 -0.24 21.75 -0.53
C LEU A 50 -0.94 21.83 -1.89
N LEU A 51 -0.39 21.16 -2.89
CA LEU A 51 -0.96 21.09 -4.24
C LEU A 51 -2.42 20.56 -4.22
N SER A 52 -2.74 19.66 -3.30
CA SER A 52 -4.09 19.12 -3.13
C SER A 52 -5.16 20.15 -2.78
N LEU A 53 -4.77 21.29 -2.18
CA LEU A 53 -5.68 22.38 -1.84
C LEU A 53 -5.86 23.36 -3.01
N GLU A 54 -4.80 23.59 -3.81
CA GLU A 54 -4.83 24.54 -4.91
C GLU A 54 -5.35 23.94 -6.23
N LEU A 55 -5.21 22.62 -6.41
CA LEU A 55 -5.66 21.95 -7.62
C LEU A 55 -7.17 22.11 -7.92
N PRO A 56 -8.09 22.05 -6.93
CA PRO A 56 -9.50 22.31 -7.18
C PRO A 56 -9.77 23.74 -7.65
N ASN A 57 -9.06 24.73 -7.07
CA ASN A 57 -9.16 26.14 -7.45
C ASN A 57 -8.70 26.35 -8.91
N LEU A 58 -7.58 25.74 -9.26
CA LEU A 58 -7.07 25.79 -10.63
C LEU A 58 -8.04 25.15 -11.63
N LYS A 59 -8.64 24.00 -11.27
CA LYS A 59 -9.66 23.35 -12.12
C LYS A 59 -10.89 24.21 -12.35
N GLN A 60 -11.30 25.01 -11.37
CA GLN A 60 -12.42 25.93 -11.51
C GLN A 60 -12.10 27.15 -12.40
N GLN A 61 -10.85 27.61 -12.36
CA GLN A 61 -10.42 28.79 -13.15
C GLN A 61 -10.09 28.44 -14.61
N LEU A 62 -9.75 27.20 -14.92
CA LEU A 62 -9.41 26.76 -16.29
C LEU A 62 -10.49 27.08 -17.35
N PRO A 63 -11.79 26.86 -17.09
CA PRO A 63 -12.84 27.22 -18.06
C PRO A 63 -13.00 28.74 -18.28
N GLU A 64 -12.63 29.56 -17.25
CA GLU A 64 -12.74 31.02 -17.31
C GLU A 64 -11.65 31.66 -18.20
N LEU A 65 -10.60 30.91 -18.53
CA LEU A 65 -9.50 31.39 -19.38
C LEU A 65 -9.88 31.57 -20.85
N GLY A 66 -11.09 31.20 -21.27
CA GLY A 66 -11.58 31.41 -22.63
C GLY A 66 -10.75 30.73 -23.73
N LEU A 67 -10.18 29.55 -23.43
CA LEU A 67 -9.37 28.82 -24.38
C LEU A 67 -10.20 28.35 -25.58
N ASP A 68 -9.55 28.22 -26.75
CA ASP A 68 -10.18 27.67 -27.94
C ASP A 68 -10.79 26.29 -27.65
N PRO A 69 -12.04 26.00 -28.07
CA PRO A 69 -12.69 24.69 -27.89
C PRO A 69 -11.89 23.49 -28.42
N GLN A 70 -10.94 23.73 -29.33
CA GLN A 70 -10.06 22.67 -29.86
C GLN A 70 -8.87 22.35 -28.94
N VAL A 71 -8.61 23.18 -27.91
CA VAL A 71 -7.54 22.98 -26.97
C VAL A 71 -8.03 22.12 -25.80
N ASN A 72 -7.51 20.92 -25.70
CA ASN A 72 -7.76 20.07 -24.56
C ASN A 72 -6.69 20.33 -23.49
N VAL A 73 -7.10 20.79 -22.31
CA VAL A 73 -6.20 21.04 -21.18
C VAL A 73 -6.21 19.82 -20.27
N GLU A 74 -5.07 19.17 -20.15
CA GLU A 74 -4.85 18.07 -19.19
C GLU A 74 -3.90 18.53 -18.10
N LEU A 75 -4.35 18.43 -16.86
CA LEU A 75 -3.50 18.60 -15.70
C LEU A 75 -2.72 17.30 -15.50
N LYS A 76 -1.43 17.35 -15.76
CA LYS A 76 -0.49 16.25 -15.54
C LYS A 76 0.43 16.60 -14.38
N GLY A 77 0.89 15.60 -13.67
CA GLY A 77 1.81 15.74 -12.56
C GLY A 77 1.65 14.59 -11.58
N GLU A 78 2.36 14.65 -10.49
CA GLU A 78 2.40 13.62 -9.45
C GLU A 78 1.01 13.18 -8.97
N ASN A 79 0.05 14.11 -8.90
CA ASN A 79 -1.32 13.80 -8.47
C ASN A 79 -2.07 12.86 -9.44
N LYS A 80 -1.91 12.99 -10.76
CA LYS A 80 -2.58 12.10 -11.71
C LYS A 80 -2.03 10.68 -11.60
N GLU A 81 -0.71 10.55 -11.51
CA GLU A 81 -0.04 9.26 -11.33
C GLU A 81 -0.39 8.64 -9.97
N GLN A 82 -0.51 9.46 -8.92
CA GLN A 82 -0.97 9.01 -7.60
C GLN A 82 -2.44 8.55 -7.63
N ASP A 83 -3.34 9.26 -8.32
CA ASP A 83 -4.75 8.89 -8.43
C ASP A 83 -4.93 7.60 -9.24
N GLU A 84 -4.20 7.41 -10.32
CA GLU A 84 -4.19 6.16 -11.09
C GLU A 84 -3.64 5.00 -10.25
N SER A 85 -2.54 5.20 -9.53
CA SER A 85 -1.96 4.22 -8.63
C SER A 85 -2.90 3.87 -7.48
N LYS A 86 -3.59 4.87 -6.90
CA LYS A 86 -4.61 4.67 -5.85
C LYS A 86 -5.77 3.82 -6.35
N ALA A 87 -6.32 4.13 -7.52
CA ALA A 87 -7.40 3.36 -8.11
C ALA A 87 -6.97 1.92 -8.39
N PHE A 88 -5.77 1.73 -8.94
CA PHE A 88 -5.20 0.40 -9.15
C PHE A 88 -5.04 -0.39 -7.85
N LEU A 89 -4.42 0.21 -6.81
CA LEU A 89 -4.21 -0.44 -5.52
C LEU A 89 -5.53 -0.77 -4.81
N GLN A 90 -6.51 0.12 -4.88
CA GLN A 90 -7.83 -0.11 -4.33
C GLN A 90 -8.51 -1.32 -5.00
N ASN A 91 -8.50 -1.38 -6.31
CA ASN A 91 -9.04 -2.50 -7.06
C ASN A 91 -8.27 -3.80 -6.76
N ALA A 92 -6.95 -3.76 -6.74
CA ALA A 92 -6.10 -4.90 -6.41
C ALA A 92 -6.39 -5.42 -5.00
N PHE A 93 -6.56 -4.53 -4.01
CA PHE A 93 -6.90 -4.90 -2.64
C PHE A 93 -8.28 -5.55 -2.54
N MET A 94 -9.28 -4.99 -3.22
CA MET A 94 -10.64 -5.57 -3.26
C MET A 94 -10.64 -6.96 -3.90
N VAL A 95 -9.94 -7.15 -5.02
CA VAL A 95 -9.81 -8.45 -5.67
C VAL A 95 -9.06 -9.43 -4.76
N ALA A 96 -7.98 -9.01 -4.12
CA ALA A 96 -7.24 -9.84 -3.18
C ALA A 96 -8.11 -10.29 -1.99
N LEU A 97 -8.88 -9.37 -1.37
CA LEU A 97 -9.82 -9.71 -0.31
C LEU A 97 -10.89 -10.69 -0.77
N PHE A 98 -11.43 -10.50 -1.97
CA PHE A 98 -12.45 -11.39 -2.54
C PHE A 98 -11.90 -12.80 -2.77
N VAL A 99 -10.71 -12.91 -3.39
CA VAL A 99 -10.07 -14.21 -3.61
C VAL A 99 -9.71 -14.89 -2.28
N MET A 100 -9.17 -14.13 -1.32
CA MET A 100 -8.92 -14.64 0.03
C MET A 100 -10.21 -15.14 0.70
N ALA A 101 -11.32 -14.41 0.57
CA ALA A 101 -12.61 -14.83 1.12
C ALA A 101 -13.06 -16.19 0.55
N ILE A 102 -12.97 -16.36 -0.77
CA ILE A 102 -13.33 -17.65 -1.43
C ILE A 102 -12.43 -18.77 -0.91
N ILE A 103 -11.13 -18.57 -0.87
CA ILE A 103 -10.18 -19.58 -0.39
C ILE A 103 -10.48 -19.96 1.06
N LEU A 104 -10.71 -18.97 1.94
CA LEU A 104 -10.98 -19.20 3.36
C LEU A 104 -12.30 -19.93 3.59
N VAL A 105 -13.36 -19.54 2.87
CA VAL A 105 -14.66 -20.24 2.97
C VAL A 105 -14.53 -21.68 2.48
N THR A 106 -13.82 -21.91 1.39
CA THR A 106 -13.57 -23.25 0.86
C THR A 106 -12.72 -24.10 1.82
N GLN A 107 -11.68 -23.50 2.41
CA GLN A 107 -10.76 -24.21 3.32
C GLN A 107 -11.42 -24.62 4.63
N PHE A 108 -12.21 -23.73 5.22
CA PHE A 108 -12.80 -23.97 6.56
C PHE A 108 -14.25 -24.43 6.51
N ASN A 109 -14.89 -24.40 5.35
CA ASN A 109 -16.33 -24.67 5.18
C ASN A 109 -17.19 -23.88 6.20
N SER A 110 -16.78 -22.65 6.53
CA SER A 110 -17.39 -21.79 7.55
C SER A 110 -17.25 -20.32 7.21
N PHE A 111 -18.40 -19.67 6.95
CA PHE A 111 -18.42 -18.22 6.73
C PHE A 111 -17.97 -17.43 7.95
N TYR A 112 -18.25 -17.92 9.17
CA TYR A 112 -17.85 -17.24 10.39
C TYR A 112 -16.34 -17.20 10.56
N GLN A 113 -15.64 -18.32 10.34
CA GLN A 113 -14.19 -18.38 10.46
C GLN A 113 -13.50 -17.54 9.38
N ALA A 114 -14.01 -17.55 8.15
CA ALA A 114 -13.53 -16.70 7.08
C ALA A 114 -13.70 -15.20 7.41
N PHE A 115 -14.88 -14.81 7.89
CA PHE A 115 -15.17 -13.44 8.32
C PHE A 115 -14.26 -12.99 9.46
N LEU A 116 -13.99 -13.88 10.42
CA LEU A 116 -13.10 -13.59 11.55
C LEU A 116 -11.67 -13.29 11.08
N ILE A 117 -11.14 -14.09 10.14
CA ILE A 117 -9.81 -13.85 9.57
C ILE A 117 -9.77 -12.54 8.80
N LEU A 118 -10.76 -12.27 7.94
CA LEU A 118 -10.81 -11.05 7.15
C LEU A 118 -10.98 -9.80 8.02
N SER A 119 -11.73 -9.89 9.13
CA SER A 119 -11.84 -8.79 10.08
C SER A 119 -10.49 -8.44 10.72
N ALA A 120 -9.67 -9.45 11.03
CA ALA A 120 -8.31 -9.21 11.55
C ALA A 120 -7.43 -8.47 10.53
N VAL A 121 -7.59 -8.72 9.23
CA VAL A 121 -6.91 -7.97 8.16
C VAL A 121 -7.34 -6.51 8.17
N LEU A 122 -8.65 -6.24 8.27
CA LEU A 122 -9.15 -4.86 8.32
C LEU A 122 -8.65 -4.12 9.58
N PHE A 123 -8.70 -4.74 10.74
CA PHE A 123 -8.19 -4.12 11.97
C PHE A 123 -6.68 -3.91 11.96
N SER A 124 -5.91 -4.71 11.22
CA SER A 124 -4.46 -4.54 11.11
C SER A 124 -4.05 -3.24 10.45
N THR A 125 -4.92 -2.64 9.63
CA THR A 125 -4.65 -1.31 9.04
C THR A 125 -4.46 -0.24 10.12
N THR A 126 -5.12 -0.37 11.27
CA THR A 126 -4.88 0.50 12.43
C THR A 126 -3.41 0.40 12.88
N GLY A 127 -2.85 -0.82 12.91
CA GLY A 127 -1.45 -1.04 13.22
C GLY A 127 -0.49 -0.41 12.21
N VAL A 128 -0.86 -0.40 10.93
CA VAL A 128 -0.10 0.30 9.88
C VAL A 128 -0.02 1.79 10.18
N PHE A 129 -1.15 2.45 10.45
CA PHE A 129 -1.17 3.87 10.78
C PHE A 129 -0.43 4.17 12.08
N LEU A 130 -0.57 3.33 13.11
CA LEU A 130 0.19 3.47 14.35
C LEU A 130 1.69 3.34 14.11
N GLY A 131 2.12 2.38 13.31
CA GLY A 131 3.53 2.20 12.95
C GLY A 131 4.09 3.43 12.24
N LEU A 132 3.40 3.93 11.23
CA LEU A 132 3.80 5.14 10.51
C LEU A 132 3.85 6.37 11.43
N LEU A 133 2.90 6.51 12.35
CA LEU A 133 2.85 7.60 13.31
C LEU A 133 4.02 7.53 14.32
N ILE A 134 4.33 6.36 14.86
CA ILE A 134 5.42 6.16 15.83
C ILE A 134 6.78 6.51 15.19
N PHE A 135 7.00 6.07 13.95
CA PHE A 135 8.24 6.33 13.22
C PHE A 135 8.22 7.65 12.45
N GLN A 136 7.14 8.44 12.58
CA GLN A 136 6.96 9.74 11.91
C GLN A 136 7.18 9.68 10.39
N LYS A 137 6.74 8.58 9.77
CA LYS A 137 6.83 8.40 8.31
C LYS A 137 5.55 8.85 7.64
N PRO A 138 5.64 9.56 6.50
CA PRO A 138 4.45 9.94 5.73
C PRO A 138 3.76 8.69 5.15
N PHE A 139 2.45 8.77 5.00
CA PHE A 139 1.69 7.74 4.29
C PHE A 139 1.84 7.94 2.77
N GLY A 140 2.73 7.19 2.14
CA GLY A 140 2.83 7.14 0.69
C GLY A 140 1.80 6.19 0.10
N ILE A 141 0.93 6.69 -0.79
CA ILE A 141 -0.18 5.90 -1.37
C ILE A 141 0.32 4.58 -1.96
N VAL A 142 1.39 4.64 -2.76
CA VAL A 142 1.93 3.45 -3.44
C VAL A 142 2.64 2.53 -2.45
N MET A 143 3.64 3.03 -1.73
CA MET A 143 4.50 2.18 -0.89
C MET A 143 3.77 1.66 0.34
N SER A 144 3.04 2.50 1.05
CA SER A 144 2.23 2.06 2.20
C SER A 144 1.05 1.19 1.76
N GLY A 145 0.45 1.47 0.58
CA GLY A 145 -0.62 0.66 0.02
C GLY A 145 -0.17 -0.75 -0.34
N ILE A 146 0.98 -0.91 -0.99
CA ILE A 146 1.61 -2.22 -1.25
C ILE A 146 1.90 -2.93 0.08
N GLY A 147 2.38 -2.18 1.09
CA GLY A 147 2.61 -2.69 2.45
C GLY A 147 1.35 -3.28 3.08
N VAL A 148 0.21 -2.61 2.96
CA VAL A 148 -1.09 -3.10 3.47
C VAL A 148 -1.52 -4.39 2.75
N ILE A 149 -1.38 -4.46 1.43
CA ILE A 149 -1.73 -5.67 0.65
C ILE A 149 -0.82 -6.85 1.04
N SER A 150 0.48 -6.62 1.16
CA SER A 150 1.45 -7.63 1.57
C SER A 150 1.18 -8.14 2.99
N LEU A 151 0.87 -7.20 3.90
CA LEU A 151 0.51 -7.49 5.30
C LEU A 151 -0.74 -8.38 5.38
N ALA A 152 -1.75 -8.14 4.54
CA ALA A 152 -2.97 -8.94 4.51
C ALA A 152 -2.65 -10.43 4.29
N GLY A 153 -1.76 -10.76 3.36
CA GLY A 153 -1.33 -12.15 3.12
C GLY A 153 -0.64 -12.78 4.33
N ILE A 154 0.22 -12.04 5.03
CA ILE A 154 0.93 -12.52 6.23
C ILE A 154 -0.06 -12.80 7.36
N ILE A 155 -1.01 -11.90 7.59
CA ILE A 155 -2.01 -12.02 8.66
C ILE A 155 -2.95 -13.19 8.40
N VAL A 156 -3.42 -13.34 7.17
CA VAL A 156 -4.29 -14.44 6.78
C VAL A 156 -3.58 -15.77 7.03
N ASN A 157 -2.33 -15.91 6.62
CA ASN A 157 -1.54 -17.13 6.85
C ASN A 157 -1.44 -17.46 8.35
N ASN A 158 -1.12 -16.48 9.21
CA ASN A 158 -1.02 -16.68 10.65
C ASN A 158 -2.36 -17.11 11.28
N ASN A 159 -3.46 -16.49 10.85
CA ASN A 159 -4.80 -16.83 11.35
C ASN A 159 -5.29 -18.19 10.83
N ILE A 160 -4.97 -18.58 9.58
CA ILE A 160 -5.28 -19.92 9.04
C ILE A 160 -4.71 -20.99 9.96
N VAL A 161 -3.42 -20.88 10.28
CA VAL A 161 -2.72 -21.86 11.13
C VAL A 161 -3.30 -21.93 12.54
N LEU A 162 -3.74 -20.78 13.09
CA LEU A 162 -4.37 -20.74 14.40
C LEU A 162 -5.76 -21.41 14.38
N ILE A 163 -6.60 -21.08 13.41
CA ILE A 163 -7.97 -21.60 13.31
C ILE A 163 -7.96 -23.09 12.94
N ASP A 164 -7.05 -23.51 12.07
CA ASP A 164 -6.86 -24.93 11.75
C ASP A 164 -6.52 -25.75 12.99
N THR A 165 -5.56 -25.26 13.80
CA THR A 165 -5.23 -25.89 15.09
C THR A 165 -6.42 -25.95 16.03
N TYR A 166 -7.22 -24.87 16.10
CA TYR A 166 -8.45 -24.87 16.90
C TYR A 166 -9.41 -25.94 16.42
N ASN A 167 -9.65 -26.08 15.12
CA ASN A 167 -10.56 -27.05 14.55
C ASN A 167 -10.11 -28.50 14.87
N VAL A 168 -8.80 -28.77 14.75
CA VAL A 168 -8.20 -30.08 15.09
C VAL A 168 -8.34 -30.38 16.59
N LEU A 169 -8.10 -29.40 17.46
CA LEU A 169 -8.23 -29.60 18.91
C LEU A 169 -9.71 -29.69 19.33
N ARG A 170 -10.58 -28.95 18.69
CA ARG A 170 -12.02 -28.97 18.95
C ARG A 170 -12.63 -30.32 18.63
N SER A 171 -12.18 -30.99 17.57
CA SER A 171 -12.63 -32.35 17.23
C SER A 171 -12.18 -33.42 18.25
N LYS A 172 -11.15 -33.14 19.05
CA LYS A 172 -10.59 -34.05 20.04
C LYS A 172 -11.00 -33.74 21.49
N SER A 173 -11.52 -32.53 21.75
CA SER A 173 -11.90 -32.05 23.09
C SER A 173 -13.40 -31.97 23.22
N ALA A 174 -13.94 -32.39 24.35
CA ALA A 174 -15.37 -32.28 24.65
C ALA A 174 -15.77 -30.82 24.90
N ASP A 175 -14.88 -30.02 25.49
CA ASP A 175 -15.08 -28.58 25.78
C ASP A 175 -14.41 -27.66 24.77
N ALA A 176 -15.18 -26.72 24.22
CA ALA A 176 -14.71 -25.71 23.28
C ALA A 176 -13.69 -24.76 23.93
N MET A 177 -13.89 -24.43 25.22
CA MET A 177 -13.00 -23.52 25.92
C MET A 177 -11.61 -24.13 26.14
N ASP A 178 -11.54 -25.41 26.49
CA ASP A 178 -10.26 -26.15 26.60
C ASP A 178 -9.50 -26.18 25.24
N ALA A 179 -10.24 -26.44 24.15
CA ALA A 179 -9.64 -26.38 22.81
C ALA A 179 -9.07 -25.01 22.46
N ILE A 180 -9.75 -23.92 22.80
CA ILE A 180 -9.29 -22.54 22.55
C ILE A 180 -8.03 -22.24 23.37
N LEU A 181 -8.01 -22.56 24.67
CA LEU A 181 -6.87 -22.34 25.56
C LEU A 181 -5.63 -23.12 25.08
N ARG A 182 -5.79 -24.39 24.72
CA ARG A 182 -4.72 -25.21 24.17
C ARG A 182 -4.20 -24.69 22.83
N THR A 183 -5.09 -24.22 21.96
CA THR A 183 -4.69 -23.57 20.70
C THR A 183 -3.83 -22.35 20.96
N GLY A 184 -4.27 -21.46 21.86
CA GLY A 184 -3.49 -20.30 22.25
C GLY A 184 -2.12 -20.66 22.80
N ALA A 185 -2.05 -21.62 23.74
CA ALA A 185 -0.80 -22.06 24.32
C ALA A 185 0.18 -22.67 23.29
N GLN A 186 -0.31 -23.51 22.37
CA GLN A 186 0.51 -24.16 21.34
C GLN A 186 1.00 -23.18 20.27
N ARG A 187 0.18 -22.17 19.90
CA ARG A 187 0.47 -21.23 18.81
C ARG A 187 1.13 -19.94 19.24
N LEU A 188 1.11 -19.62 20.53
CA LEU A 188 1.73 -18.40 21.06
C LEU A 188 3.21 -18.30 20.63
N ARG A 189 4.00 -19.33 20.92
CA ARG A 189 5.45 -19.33 20.64
C ARG A 189 5.77 -19.24 19.15
N PRO A 190 5.20 -20.07 18.25
CA PRO A 190 5.47 -19.97 16.81
C PRO A 190 5.07 -18.60 16.23
N VAL A 191 3.89 -18.08 16.57
CA VAL A 191 3.39 -16.79 16.05
C VAL A 191 4.27 -15.63 16.52
N LEU A 192 4.64 -15.59 17.80
CA LEU A 192 5.55 -14.55 18.31
C LEU A 192 6.92 -14.64 17.63
N LEU A 193 7.46 -15.85 17.44
CA LEU A 193 8.77 -16.05 16.83
C LEU A 193 8.77 -15.54 15.39
N THR A 194 7.78 -15.91 14.57
CA THR A 194 7.67 -15.43 13.17
C THR A 194 7.50 -13.93 13.09
N THR A 195 6.69 -13.34 13.98
CA THR A 195 6.50 -11.88 14.03
C THR A 195 7.78 -11.15 14.38
N VAL A 196 8.46 -11.56 15.46
CA VAL A 196 9.71 -10.94 15.91
C VAL A 196 10.79 -11.06 14.84
N THR A 197 10.97 -12.24 14.24
CA THR A 197 11.98 -12.43 13.19
C THR A 197 11.68 -11.60 11.94
N THR A 198 10.41 -11.46 11.55
CA THR A 198 10.01 -10.63 10.40
C THR A 198 10.25 -9.15 10.69
N ILE A 199 9.86 -8.66 11.88
CA ILE A 199 10.08 -7.27 12.28
C ILE A 199 11.58 -6.95 12.36
N LEU A 200 12.38 -7.84 12.96
CA LEU A 200 13.83 -7.67 13.01
C LEU A 200 14.46 -7.66 11.62
N GLY A 201 13.96 -8.47 10.71
CA GLY A 201 14.42 -8.47 9.31
C GLY A 201 14.08 -7.17 8.55
N LEU A 202 12.97 -6.53 8.90
CA LEU A 202 12.56 -5.23 8.32
C LEU A 202 13.18 -4.03 9.04
N LEU A 203 13.73 -4.22 10.25
CA LEU A 203 14.22 -3.13 11.09
C LEU A 203 15.27 -2.24 10.41
N PRO A 204 16.28 -2.77 9.69
CA PRO A 204 17.24 -1.94 8.98
C PRO A 204 16.57 -1.01 7.98
N MET A 205 15.55 -1.50 7.26
CA MET A 205 14.79 -0.73 6.28
C MET A 205 13.88 0.31 6.94
N VAL A 206 13.26 -0.02 8.08
CA VAL A 206 12.46 0.93 8.90
C VAL A 206 13.32 2.09 9.40
N LEU A 207 14.56 1.79 9.82
CA LEU A 207 15.54 2.77 10.33
C LEU A 207 16.34 3.46 9.22
N GLU A 208 16.04 3.18 7.95
CA GLU A 208 16.74 3.74 6.77
C GLU A 208 18.25 3.50 6.76
N ILE A 209 18.68 2.35 7.31
CA ILE A 209 20.08 1.95 7.33
C ILE A 209 20.41 1.25 6.02
N ASN A 210 21.36 1.82 5.28
CA ASN A 210 21.92 1.21 4.08
C ASN A 210 23.35 0.74 4.37
N ILE A 211 23.59 -0.55 4.18
CA ILE A 211 24.91 -1.16 4.41
C ILE A 211 25.52 -1.50 3.07
N ASP A 212 26.48 -0.72 2.63
CA ASP A 212 27.29 -1.03 1.45
C ASP A 212 28.46 -1.96 1.85
N LEU A 213 28.29 -3.24 1.58
CA LEU A 213 29.30 -4.26 1.88
C LEU A 213 30.55 -4.13 1.01
N LEU A 214 30.43 -3.58 -0.21
CA LEU A 214 31.55 -3.41 -1.13
C LEU A 214 32.34 -2.15 -0.78
N GLY A 215 31.66 -1.06 -0.52
CA GLY A 215 32.26 0.23 -0.12
C GLY A 215 32.62 0.31 1.37
N ARG A 216 32.20 -0.68 2.19
CA ARG A 216 32.36 -0.68 3.65
C ARG A 216 31.81 0.59 4.31
N ASN A 217 30.73 1.12 3.78
CA ASN A 217 30.11 2.34 4.25
C ASN A 217 28.71 2.04 4.80
N ILE A 218 28.32 2.76 5.87
CA ILE A 218 26.97 2.71 6.44
C ILE A 218 26.38 4.10 6.23
N GLU A 219 25.34 4.17 5.40
CA GLU A 219 24.62 5.40 5.10
C GLU A 219 23.24 5.37 5.73
N PHE A 220 22.80 6.51 6.25
CA PHE A 220 21.47 6.72 6.79
C PHE A 220 20.68 7.63 5.86
N GLY A 221 19.41 7.27 5.58
CA GLY A 221 18.53 8.15 4.83
C GLY A 221 18.81 8.27 3.34
N GLY A 222 19.47 7.28 2.72
CA GLY A 222 19.68 7.27 1.26
C GLY A 222 18.36 7.32 0.46
N PRO A 223 18.33 7.92 -0.76
CA PRO A 223 17.10 8.09 -1.54
C PRO A 223 16.33 6.79 -1.77
N SER A 224 17.00 5.68 -2.04
CA SER A 224 16.37 4.37 -2.21
C SER A 224 15.77 3.84 -0.93
N THR A 225 16.43 4.02 0.21
CA THR A 225 15.96 3.57 1.52
C THR A 225 14.73 4.33 1.99
N GLN A 226 14.64 5.62 1.71
CA GLN A 226 13.46 6.44 2.05
C GLN A 226 12.18 5.92 1.38
N TRP A 227 12.27 5.50 0.13
CA TRP A 227 11.12 4.92 -0.59
C TRP A 227 10.60 3.63 0.07
N TRP A 228 11.51 2.72 0.40
CA TRP A 228 11.16 1.42 0.96
C TRP A 228 10.84 1.47 2.46
N SER A 229 11.28 2.50 3.18
CA SER A 229 11.05 2.62 4.61
C SER A 229 9.57 2.73 4.96
N GLN A 230 8.77 3.38 4.13
CA GLN A 230 7.32 3.49 4.31
C GLN A 230 6.64 2.12 4.23
N LEU A 231 7.01 1.30 3.24
CA LEU A 231 6.51 -0.07 3.10
C LEU A 231 6.91 -0.92 4.30
N ALA A 232 8.20 -0.90 4.67
CA ALA A 232 8.72 -1.69 5.78
C ALA A 232 8.06 -1.30 7.11
N THR A 233 7.88 0.00 7.36
CA THR A 233 7.21 0.52 8.55
C THR A 233 5.73 0.12 8.59
N ALA A 234 5.04 0.20 7.45
CA ALA A 234 3.65 -0.23 7.33
C ALA A 234 3.49 -1.73 7.66
N VAL A 235 4.37 -2.57 7.11
CA VAL A 235 4.33 -4.02 7.38
C VAL A 235 4.73 -4.32 8.82
N ALA A 236 5.80 -3.72 9.35
CA ALA A 236 6.27 -3.99 10.71
C ALA A 236 5.24 -3.55 11.77
N GLY A 237 4.72 -2.32 11.65
CA GLY A 237 3.70 -1.78 12.56
C GLY A 237 2.39 -2.57 12.48
N GLY A 238 1.92 -2.84 11.26
CA GLY A 238 0.72 -3.63 11.02
C GLY A 238 0.85 -5.06 11.55
N LEU A 239 2.00 -5.71 11.34
CA LEU A 239 2.25 -7.08 11.80
C LEU A 239 2.34 -7.15 13.33
N ALA A 240 3.01 -6.20 13.99
CA ALA A 240 3.06 -6.13 15.44
C ALA A 240 1.65 -6.03 16.06
N PHE A 241 0.84 -5.12 15.54
CA PHE A 241 -0.55 -4.94 15.99
C PHE A 241 -1.43 -6.14 15.66
N ALA A 242 -1.33 -6.67 14.44
CA ALA A 242 -2.09 -7.85 14.02
C ALA A 242 -1.77 -9.08 14.86
N THR A 243 -0.53 -9.24 15.31
CA THR A 243 -0.13 -10.35 16.18
C THR A 243 -0.84 -10.27 17.54
N LEU A 244 -0.95 -9.07 18.13
CA LEU A 244 -1.74 -8.86 19.33
C LEU A 244 -3.21 -9.20 19.10
N LEU A 245 -3.79 -8.77 17.97
CA LEU A 245 -5.16 -9.11 17.61
C LEU A 245 -5.35 -10.62 17.45
N THR A 246 -4.46 -11.29 16.73
CA THR A 246 -4.56 -12.73 16.49
C THR A 246 -4.45 -13.52 17.79
N LEU A 247 -3.59 -13.13 18.70
CA LEU A 247 -3.37 -13.85 19.97
C LEU A 247 -4.46 -13.58 21.01
N VAL A 248 -5.13 -12.42 20.98
CA VAL A 248 -6.11 -12.02 21.96
C VAL A 248 -7.52 -12.03 21.38
N VAL A 249 -7.76 -11.28 20.32
CA VAL A 249 -9.10 -11.05 19.79
C VAL A 249 -9.65 -12.31 19.10
N THR A 250 -8.82 -13.02 18.33
CA THR A 250 -9.29 -14.23 17.63
C THR A 250 -9.76 -15.32 18.60
N PRO A 251 -9.03 -15.70 19.67
CA PRO A 251 -9.52 -16.62 20.68
C PRO A 251 -10.76 -16.12 21.41
N CYS A 252 -10.85 -14.82 21.72
CA CYS A 252 -12.02 -14.23 22.36
C CYS A 252 -13.28 -14.34 21.48
N LEU A 253 -13.15 -14.06 20.19
CA LEU A 253 -14.27 -14.18 19.24
C LEU A 253 -14.69 -15.64 19.03
N LEU A 254 -13.73 -16.58 18.99
CA LEU A 254 -14.03 -18.01 18.97
C LEU A 254 -14.78 -18.47 20.25
N ALA A 255 -14.37 -17.97 21.42
CA ALA A 255 -15.05 -18.27 22.69
C ALA A 255 -16.46 -17.71 22.72
N LEU A 256 -16.68 -16.51 22.18
CA LEU A 256 -18.00 -15.90 22.08
C LEU A 256 -18.94 -16.72 21.17
N ALA A 257 -18.43 -17.18 20.03
CA ALA A 257 -19.19 -18.05 19.14
C ALA A 257 -19.54 -19.40 19.79
N ALA A 258 -18.57 -20.02 20.47
CA ALA A 258 -18.78 -21.27 21.17
C ALA A 258 -19.87 -21.17 22.26
N ARG A 259 -19.91 -20.08 23.02
CA ARG A 259 -20.93 -19.79 24.00
C ARG A 259 -22.33 -19.63 23.38
N ARG A 260 -22.45 -18.96 22.23
CA ARG A 260 -23.71 -18.78 21.53
C ARG A 260 -24.29 -20.12 21.04
N HIS A 261 -23.45 -21.02 20.57
CA HIS A 261 -23.90 -22.37 20.16
C HIS A 261 -24.27 -23.27 21.37
N ALA A 262 -23.66 -23.06 22.53
CA ALA A 262 -24.01 -23.81 23.74
C ALA A 262 -25.37 -23.40 24.37
N VAL A 263 -25.82 -22.17 24.06
CA VAL A 263 -27.13 -21.64 24.57
C VAL A 263 -28.30 -21.99 23.66
N SER A 264 -28.09 -22.50 22.44
CA SER A 264 -29.14 -23.00 21.58
C SER A 264 -29.59 -24.38 22.10
N PRO A 265 -30.80 -24.57 22.65
CA PRO A 265 -31.25 -25.88 23.13
C PRO A 265 -31.23 -26.84 21.96
N GLN A 266 -30.56 -27.96 22.11
CA GLN A 266 -30.75 -29.10 21.23
C GLN A 266 -32.26 -29.44 21.31
N ALA A 267 -32.95 -29.37 20.19
CA ALA A 267 -34.27 -29.96 20.06
C ALA A 267 -34.13 -31.43 20.49
N GLU A 268 -34.77 -31.76 21.58
CA GLU A 268 -34.89 -33.11 22.12
C GLU A 268 -35.38 -34.03 21.01
N PRO A 269 -34.71 -35.15 20.71
CA PRO A 269 -35.25 -36.09 19.74
C PRO A 269 -36.57 -36.62 20.32
N GLU A 270 -37.64 -36.27 19.65
CA GLU A 270 -39.00 -36.81 19.89
C GLU A 270 -38.89 -38.34 19.92
N GLN A 271 -38.95 -38.88 21.12
CA GLN A 271 -39.09 -40.32 21.35
C GLN A 271 -40.39 -40.75 20.70
N LEU A 272 -40.29 -41.33 19.53
CA LEU A 272 -41.36 -42.17 18.97
C LEU A 272 -41.62 -43.31 19.95
N THR A 273 -42.47 -43.07 20.94
CA THR A 273 -43.19 -44.12 21.64
C THR A 273 -44.10 -44.75 20.63
N SER A 274 -43.64 -45.82 20.01
CA SER A 274 -44.44 -46.84 19.40
C SER A 274 -45.25 -47.51 20.51
N ALA A 275 -46.52 -47.18 20.59
CA ALA A 275 -47.50 -47.96 21.32
C ALA A 275 -48.05 -49.03 20.36
N ALA A 276 -47.90 -50.27 20.79
CA ALA A 276 -48.64 -51.47 20.58
C ALA A 276 -49.56 -51.60 19.36
#